data_8961358915b464270fdb574f275ee0ba
#
_entry.id   8961358915b464270fdb574f275ee0ba
#
_cell.length_a   1.000
_cell.length_b   1.000
_cell.length_c   1.000
_cell.angle_alpha   90.00
_cell.angle_beta   90.00
_cell.angle_gamma   90.00
#
_symmetry.space_group_name_H-M   'P 1'
#
loop_
_entity.id
_entity.type
_entity.pdbx_description
1 polymer ?
#
loop_
_entity_poly.entity_id
_entity_poly.type
_entity_poly.pdbx_seq_one_letter_code
_entity_poly.pdbx_strand_id
1 'polypeptide(L)'
;EISFISNNYPKKLPKGIIHGDIFMDNVFFNNNKISGIIDFYFACIDYYIYDLSICINAWCFSKNGIFDNEKFKAILIGYETHRKINKEEKDNLNIILRLAAVRILVTRLHDLLFHKPDTYVTPKDPIEFYEILSFHKNNINII
;
A
#
# COMPACT_ATOMS: atom_id res chain seq x y z
N GLU A 1 12.66 12.35 -0.10
CA GLU A 1 11.28 11.87 -0.07
C GLU A 1 10.68 11.89 1.35
N ILE A 2 11.38 11.37 2.34
CA ILE A 2 10.91 11.38 3.74
C ILE A 2 10.60 12.79 4.22
N SER A 3 11.47 13.76 3.95
CA SER A 3 11.24 15.18 4.31
C SER A 3 10.02 15.76 3.58
N PHE A 4 9.84 15.40 2.30
CA PHE A 4 8.66 15.84 1.54
C PHE A 4 7.37 15.28 2.16
N ILE A 5 7.32 13.98 2.45
CA ILE A 5 6.17 13.33 3.08
C ILE A 5 5.89 13.96 4.45
N SER A 6 6.91 14.14 5.29
CA SER A 6 6.77 14.73 6.62
C SER A 6 6.17 16.14 6.59
N ASN A 7 6.62 16.97 5.64
CA ASN A 7 6.14 18.36 5.50
C ASN A 7 4.72 18.46 4.94
N ASN A 8 4.27 17.44 4.20
CA ASN A 8 2.95 17.42 3.54
C ASN A 8 1.99 16.39 4.15
N TYR A 9 2.35 15.75 5.26
CA TYR A 9 1.51 14.74 5.88
C TYR A 9 0.19 15.33 6.37
N PRO A 10 -0.97 14.77 5.99
CA PRO A 10 -2.26 15.29 6.40
C PRO A 10 -2.48 15.12 7.91
N LYS A 11 -3.03 16.16 8.56
CA LYS A 11 -3.23 16.17 10.02
C LYS A 11 -4.56 15.54 10.46
N LYS A 12 -5.54 15.49 9.56
CA LYS A 12 -6.90 15.03 9.89
C LYS A 12 -7.49 14.30 8.69
N LEU A 13 -7.46 12.97 8.75
CA LEU A 13 -8.21 12.11 7.85
C LEU A 13 -9.05 11.12 8.66
N PRO A 14 -10.12 10.55 8.10
CA PRO A 14 -10.87 9.48 8.74
C PRO A 14 -9.99 8.29 9.09
N LYS A 15 -10.10 7.81 10.33
CA LYS A 15 -9.28 6.73 10.85
C LYS A 15 -10.10 5.69 11.61
N GLY A 16 -9.57 4.51 11.70
CA GLY A 16 -10.10 3.39 12.47
C GLY A 16 -9.15 2.22 12.44
N ILE A 17 -9.64 1.05 12.77
CA ILE A 17 -8.84 -0.17 12.71
C ILE A 17 -8.55 -0.49 11.24
N ILE A 18 -7.28 -0.66 10.92
CA ILE A 18 -6.77 -1.07 9.61
C ILE A 18 -5.96 -2.36 9.74
N HIS A 19 -5.79 -3.08 8.64
CA HIS A 19 -4.93 -4.25 8.58
C HIS A 19 -3.44 -3.88 8.54
N GLY A 20 -3.10 -2.88 7.76
CA GLY A 20 -1.74 -2.35 7.64
C GLY A 20 -0.78 -3.17 6.78
N ASP A 21 -1.25 -4.31 6.19
CA ASP A 21 -0.42 -5.20 5.37
C ASP A 21 -1.24 -6.05 4.38
N ILE A 22 -2.18 -5.44 3.65
CA ILE A 22 -3.06 -6.12 2.67
C ILE A 22 -2.30 -6.46 1.38
N PHE A 23 -1.39 -7.42 1.47
CA PHE A 23 -0.68 -8.01 0.34
C PHE A 23 -1.39 -9.27 -0.19
N MET A 24 -1.03 -9.70 -1.40
CA MET A 24 -1.64 -10.86 -2.06
C MET A 24 -1.44 -12.15 -1.27
N ASP A 25 -0.30 -12.30 -0.59
CA ASP A 25 0.04 -13.45 0.25
C ASP A 25 -0.75 -13.51 1.56
N ASN A 26 -1.40 -12.41 1.96
CA ASN A 26 -2.26 -12.33 3.14
C ASN A 26 -3.76 -12.51 2.84
N VAL A 27 -4.14 -12.74 1.57
CA VAL A 27 -5.55 -12.85 1.15
C VAL A 27 -5.78 -14.17 0.43
N PHE A 28 -6.70 -14.99 0.96
CA PHE A 28 -7.06 -16.28 0.40
C PHE A 28 -8.33 -16.19 -0.44
N PHE A 29 -8.32 -16.90 -1.56
CA PHE A 29 -9.46 -17.01 -2.45
C PHE A 29 -9.95 -18.46 -2.56
N ASN A 30 -11.27 -18.62 -2.62
CA ASN A 30 -11.93 -19.88 -2.98
C ASN A 30 -13.03 -19.57 -4.00
N ASN A 31 -12.97 -20.20 -5.18
CA ASN A 31 -13.93 -19.97 -6.27
C ASN A 31 -14.12 -18.47 -6.60
N ASN A 32 -13.02 -17.73 -6.77
CA ASN A 32 -12.97 -16.30 -7.06
C ASN A 32 -13.63 -15.40 -5.99
N LYS A 33 -13.81 -15.88 -4.78
CA LYS A 33 -14.29 -15.11 -3.63
C LYS A 33 -13.22 -15.11 -2.55
N ILE A 34 -13.08 -13.98 -1.86
CA ILE A 34 -12.21 -13.91 -0.67
C ILE A 34 -12.78 -14.88 0.37
N SER A 35 -11.94 -15.81 0.80
CA SER A 35 -12.28 -16.83 1.82
C SER A 35 -11.60 -16.59 3.15
N GLY A 36 -10.57 -15.75 3.20
CA GLY A 36 -9.85 -15.41 4.42
C GLY A 36 -8.83 -14.30 4.22
N ILE A 37 -8.57 -13.58 5.28
CA ILE A 37 -7.49 -12.61 5.41
C ILE A 37 -6.71 -12.98 6.67
N ILE A 38 -5.39 -12.99 6.60
CA ILE A 38 -4.49 -13.38 7.69
C ILE A 38 -3.41 -12.32 7.90
N ASP A 39 -2.57 -12.54 8.92
CA ASP A 39 -1.42 -11.71 9.27
C ASP A 39 -1.78 -10.28 9.70
N PHE A 40 -2.53 -10.18 10.80
CA PHE A 40 -2.90 -8.92 11.43
C PHE A 40 -1.79 -8.33 12.34
N TYR A 41 -0.54 -8.72 12.14
CA TYR A 41 0.58 -8.25 12.97
C TYR A 41 0.76 -6.73 12.94
N PHE A 42 0.49 -6.12 11.78
CA PHE A 42 0.57 -4.66 11.59
C PHE A 42 -0.76 -3.93 11.83
N ALA A 43 -1.81 -4.65 12.25
CA ALA A 43 -3.11 -4.03 12.49
C ALA A 43 -3.02 -2.96 13.59
N CYS A 44 -3.56 -1.79 13.30
CA CYS A 44 -3.50 -0.63 14.19
C CYS A 44 -4.66 0.33 13.94
N ILE A 45 -4.71 1.42 14.71
CA ILE A 45 -5.62 2.54 14.44
C ILE A 45 -4.85 3.58 13.62
N ASP A 46 -5.22 3.68 12.32
CA ASP A 46 -4.63 4.66 11.41
C ASP A 46 -5.66 5.11 10.36
N TYR A 47 -5.26 5.93 9.40
CA TYR A 47 -6.12 6.41 8.32
C TYR A 47 -6.61 5.26 7.42
N TYR A 48 -7.90 5.19 7.16
CA TYR A 48 -8.46 4.19 6.25
C TYR A 48 -7.85 4.26 4.85
N ILE A 49 -7.56 5.47 4.36
CA ILE A 49 -6.92 5.68 3.06
C ILE A 49 -5.48 5.12 3.02
N TYR A 50 -4.82 4.95 4.19
CA TYR A 50 -3.49 4.36 4.27
C TYR A 50 -3.54 2.85 3.99
N ASP A 51 -4.52 2.13 4.55
CA ASP A 51 -4.73 0.71 4.27
C ASP A 51 -5.08 0.48 2.79
N LEU A 52 -5.97 1.33 2.25
CA LEU A 52 -6.28 1.32 0.83
C LEU A 52 -5.04 1.59 -0.04
N SER A 53 -4.16 2.50 0.39
CA SER A 53 -2.92 2.80 -0.34
C SER A 53 -1.93 1.63 -0.33
N ILE A 54 -1.83 0.89 0.77
CA ILE A 54 -1.04 -0.35 0.83
C ILE A 54 -1.61 -1.38 -0.15
N CYS A 55 -2.94 -1.56 -0.15
CA CYS A 55 -3.63 -2.45 -1.08
C CYS A 55 -3.35 -2.05 -2.54
N ILE A 56 -3.52 -0.77 -2.91
CA ILE A 56 -3.25 -0.28 -4.26
C ILE A 56 -1.81 -0.58 -4.67
N ASN A 57 -0.83 -0.26 -3.83
CA ASN A 57 0.58 -0.50 -4.11
C ASN A 57 0.90 -1.99 -4.29
N ALA A 58 0.26 -2.86 -3.52
CA ALA A 58 0.51 -4.30 -3.58
C ALA A 58 -0.21 -5.01 -4.75
N TRP A 59 -1.36 -4.48 -5.21
CA TRP A 59 -2.24 -5.19 -6.15
C TRP A 59 -2.29 -4.57 -7.54
N CYS A 60 -2.03 -3.25 -7.66
CA CYS A 60 -2.17 -2.51 -8.92
C CYS A 60 -0.87 -2.35 -9.69
N PHE A 61 0.21 -3.03 -9.29
CA PHE A 61 1.47 -3.01 -10.01
C PHE A 61 1.89 -4.42 -10.39
N SER A 62 2.46 -4.57 -11.59
CA SER A 62 3.16 -5.80 -11.98
C SER A 62 4.54 -5.85 -11.30
N LYS A 63 5.18 -7.03 -11.35
CA LYS A 63 6.57 -7.19 -10.87
C LYS A 63 7.59 -6.27 -11.56
N ASN A 64 7.24 -5.73 -12.73
CA ASN A 64 8.08 -4.79 -13.51
C ASN A 64 7.68 -3.32 -13.27
N GLY A 65 6.96 -3.01 -12.18
CA GLY A 65 6.54 -1.65 -11.84
C GLY A 65 5.47 -1.03 -12.76
N ILE A 66 4.84 -1.82 -13.64
CA ILE A 66 3.80 -1.32 -14.54
C ILE A 66 2.48 -1.22 -13.78
N PHE A 67 1.91 -0.02 -13.76
CA PHE A 67 0.64 0.27 -13.13
C PHE A 67 -0.55 -0.28 -13.93
N ASP A 68 -1.44 -0.99 -13.24
CA ASP A 68 -2.67 -1.58 -13.78
C ASP A 68 -3.88 -0.71 -13.37
N ASN A 69 -4.27 0.17 -14.28
CA ASN A 69 -5.38 1.10 -14.07
C ASN A 69 -6.74 0.41 -13.92
N GLU A 70 -6.94 -0.77 -14.52
CA GLU A 70 -8.21 -1.49 -14.40
C GLU A 70 -8.35 -2.12 -13.00
N LYS A 71 -7.28 -2.69 -12.45
CA LYS A 71 -7.28 -3.15 -11.06
C LYS A 71 -7.47 -1.99 -10.08
N PHE A 72 -6.81 -0.87 -10.33
CA PHE A 72 -6.98 0.33 -9.51
C PHE A 72 -8.43 0.80 -9.45
N LYS A 73 -9.08 0.94 -10.61
CA LYS A 73 -10.51 1.29 -10.68
C LYS A 73 -11.39 0.25 -9.97
N ALA A 74 -11.13 -1.03 -10.17
CA ALA A 74 -11.90 -2.11 -9.55
C ALA A 74 -11.80 -2.06 -8.01
N ILE A 75 -10.59 -1.82 -7.47
CA ILE A 75 -10.37 -1.65 -6.02
C ILE A 75 -11.14 -0.44 -5.50
N LEU A 76 -11.07 0.70 -6.18
CA LEU A 76 -11.79 1.91 -5.74
C LEU A 76 -13.30 1.71 -5.77
N ILE A 77 -13.84 1.14 -6.85
CA ILE A 77 -15.27 0.84 -6.97
C ILE A 77 -15.70 -0.11 -5.85
N GLY A 78 -14.96 -1.21 -5.65
CA GLY A 78 -15.24 -2.17 -4.59
C GLY A 78 -15.22 -1.53 -3.20
N TYR A 79 -14.19 -0.74 -2.91
CA TYR A 79 -14.06 -0.03 -1.63
C TYR A 79 -15.22 0.96 -1.41
N GLU A 80 -15.59 1.73 -2.42
CA GLU A 80 -16.67 2.73 -2.33
C GLU A 80 -18.08 2.13 -2.23
N THR A 81 -18.26 0.82 -2.42
CA THR A 81 -19.53 0.13 -2.10
C THR A 81 -19.79 0.08 -0.59
N HIS A 82 -18.74 0.10 0.21
CA HIS A 82 -18.83 -0.01 1.67
C HIS A 82 -18.54 1.32 2.37
N ARG A 83 -17.58 2.09 1.86
CA ARG A 83 -17.14 3.35 2.44
C ARG A 83 -16.75 4.36 1.35
N LYS A 84 -17.40 5.52 1.32
CA LYS A 84 -17.04 6.58 0.38
C LYS A 84 -15.72 7.24 0.77
N ILE A 85 -14.86 7.46 -0.21
CA ILE A 85 -13.63 8.24 -0.08
C ILE A 85 -14.03 9.71 -0.16
N ASN A 86 -13.81 10.47 0.91
CA ASN A 86 -14.17 11.87 0.94
C ASN A 86 -13.16 12.75 0.18
N LYS A 87 -13.47 14.05 0.05
CA LYS A 87 -12.63 14.98 -0.70
C LYS A 87 -11.22 15.11 -0.11
N GLU A 88 -11.11 15.22 1.20
CA GLU A 88 -9.81 15.35 1.88
C GLU A 88 -8.93 14.10 1.67
N GLU A 89 -9.54 12.92 1.64
CA GLU A 89 -8.82 11.67 1.35
C GLU A 89 -8.35 11.63 -0.12
N LYS A 90 -9.18 12.06 -1.06
CA LYS A 90 -8.80 12.14 -2.49
C LYS A 90 -7.68 13.14 -2.70
N ASP A 91 -7.79 14.34 -2.13
CA ASP A 91 -6.78 15.39 -2.24
C ASP A 91 -5.41 14.96 -1.65
N ASN A 92 -5.41 14.02 -0.70
CA ASN A 92 -4.21 13.52 -0.04
C ASN A 92 -3.78 12.11 -0.49
N LEU A 93 -4.49 11.47 -1.42
CA LEU A 93 -4.20 10.08 -1.79
C LEU A 93 -2.76 9.89 -2.27
N ASN A 94 -2.25 10.79 -3.12
CA ASN A 94 -0.88 10.66 -3.66
C ASN A 94 0.17 10.64 -2.55
N ILE A 95 0.08 11.54 -1.56
CA ILE A 95 1.04 11.58 -0.46
C ILE A 95 0.98 10.31 0.40
N ILE A 96 -0.22 9.75 0.59
CA ILE A 96 -0.40 8.52 1.37
C ILE A 96 0.08 7.29 0.59
N LEU A 97 -0.12 7.22 -0.73
CA LEU A 97 0.45 6.17 -1.59
C LEU A 97 1.99 6.18 -1.54
N ARG A 98 2.60 7.37 -1.59
CA ARG A 98 4.05 7.53 -1.45
C ARG A 98 4.55 7.11 -0.07
N LEU A 99 3.83 7.49 1.00
CA LEU A 99 4.14 7.05 2.36
C LEU A 99 4.12 5.52 2.48
N ALA A 100 3.06 4.87 1.98
CA ALA A 100 2.94 3.42 1.98
C ALA A 100 4.09 2.77 1.20
N ALA A 101 4.44 3.31 0.03
CA ALA A 101 5.56 2.80 -0.76
C ALA A 101 6.91 2.96 -0.04
N VAL A 102 7.17 4.13 0.58
CA VAL A 102 8.41 4.36 1.36
C VAL A 102 8.50 3.41 2.55
N ARG A 103 7.40 3.18 3.29
CA ARG A 103 7.42 2.24 4.41
C ARG A 103 7.89 0.85 3.96
N ILE A 104 7.27 0.31 2.92
CA ILE A 104 7.60 -1.05 2.45
C ILE A 104 9.01 -1.09 1.84
N LEU A 105 9.40 -0.08 1.08
CA LEU A 105 10.76 0.04 0.55
C LEU A 105 11.81 -0.03 1.66
N VAL A 106 11.64 0.78 2.72
CA VAL A 106 12.59 0.83 3.84
C VAL A 106 12.61 -0.48 4.62
N THR A 107 11.44 -1.09 4.86
CA THR A 107 11.35 -2.39 5.53
C THR A 107 12.09 -3.47 4.74
N ARG A 108 11.82 -3.58 3.43
CA ARG A 108 12.50 -4.57 2.57
C ARG A 108 14.00 -4.31 2.45
N LEU A 109 14.41 -3.04 2.38
CA LEU A 109 15.84 -2.68 2.38
C LEU A 109 16.52 -3.08 3.68
N HIS A 110 15.88 -2.82 4.82
CA HIS A 110 16.35 -3.26 6.12
C HIS A 110 16.52 -4.79 6.16
N ASP A 111 15.49 -5.52 5.76
CA ASP A 111 15.51 -6.98 5.76
C ASP A 111 16.62 -7.53 4.85
N LEU A 112 16.84 -6.91 3.69
CA LEU A 112 17.91 -7.30 2.77
C LEU A 112 19.31 -7.05 3.38
N LEU A 113 19.52 -5.90 4.04
CA LEU A 113 20.82 -5.51 4.61
C LEU A 113 21.18 -6.30 5.88
N PHE A 114 20.18 -6.71 6.66
CA PHE A 114 20.36 -7.41 7.93
C PHE A 114 19.91 -8.88 7.89
N HIS A 115 19.74 -9.42 6.68
CA HIS A 115 19.36 -10.83 6.49
C HIS A 115 20.39 -11.76 7.11
N LYS A 116 19.90 -12.72 7.91
CA LYS A 116 20.75 -13.79 8.46
C LYS A 116 20.67 -15.02 7.56
N PRO A 117 21.81 -15.61 7.14
CA PRO A 117 21.83 -16.74 6.20
C PRO A 117 21.03 -17.97 6.65
N ASP A 118 20.82 -18.13 7.96
CA ASP A 118 20.15 -19.32 8.55
C ASP A 118 18.62 -19.13 8.72
N THR A 119 18.03 -18.08 8.12
CA THR A 119 16.58 -17.86 8.19
C THR A 119 15.87 -18.48 6.97
N TYR A 120 14.69 -19.08 7.21
CA TYR A 120 13.86 -19.67 6.14
C TYR A 120 13.19 -18.62 5.23
N VAL A 121 13.27 -17.34 5.59
CA VAL A 121 12.62 -16.26 4.85
C VAL A 121 13.62 -15.57 3.93
N THR A 122 13.38 -15.61 2.62
CA THR A 122 14.16 -14.84 1.65
C THR A 122 13.65 -13.40 1.63
N PRO A 123 14.52 -12.38 1.79
CA PRO A 123 14.13 -10.98 1.69
C PRO A 123 13.50 -10.68 0.33
N LYS A 124 12.38 -9.94 0.34
CA LYS A 124 11.75 -9.45 -0.89
C LYS A 124 12.57 -8.30 -1.48
N ASP A 125 12.61 -8.21 -2.81
CA ASP A 125 13.35 -7.16 -3.51
C ASP A 125 12.79 -5.75 -3.18
N PRO A 126 13.60 -4.82 -2.66
CA PRO A 126 13.16 -3.46 -2.39
C PRO A 126 12.96 -2.62 -3.67
N ILE A 127 13.58 -2.99 -4.81
CA ILE A 127 13.50 -2.24 -6.06
C ILE A 127 12.06 -2.13 -6.57
N GLU A 128 11.25 -3.18 -6.39
CA GLU A 128 9.82 -3.13 -6.72
C GLU A 128 9.12 -1.90 -6.10
N PHE A 129 9.34 -1.63 -4.82
CA PHE A 129 8.72 -0.49 -4.15
C PHE A 129 9.41 0.85 -4.41
N TYR A 130 10.65 0.84 -4.84
CA TYR A 130 11.31 2.03 -5.39
C TYR A 130 10.66 2.46 -6.71
N GLU A 131 10.34 1.51 -7.60
CA GLU A 131 9.64 1.79 -8.87
C GLU A 131 8.22 2.30 -8.64
N ILE A 132 7.46 1.68 -7.71
CA ILE A 132 6.12 2.13 -7.30
C ILE A 132 6.18 3.57 -6.74
N LEU A 133 7.14 3.86 -5.88
CA LEU A 133 7.35 5.20 -5.36
C LEU A 133 7.66 6.20 -6.47
N SER A 134 8.54 5.82 -7.40
CA SER A 134 8.91 6.64 -8.55
C SER A 134 7.71 6.92 -9.46
N PHE A 135 6.86 5.93 -9.68
CA PHE A 135 5.60 6.11 -10.39
C PHE A 135 4.71 7.16 -9.73
N HIS A 136 4.47 7.07 -8.41
CA HIS A 136 3.62 8.02 -7.70
C HIS A 136 4.22 9.44 -7.63
N LYS A 137 5.53 9.58 -7.67
CA LYS A 137 6.19 10.90 -7.76
C LYS A 137 5.95 11.58 -9.10
N ASN A 138 5.86 10.80 -10.16
CA ASN A 138 5.67 11.31 -11.53
C ASN A 138 4.19 11.43 -11.93
N ASN A 139 3.27 10.79 -11.19
CA ASN A 139 1.85 10.72 -11.49
C ASN A 139 1.04 11.20 -10.27
N ILE A 140 0.92 12.53 -10.11
CA ILE A 140 0.31 13.15 -8.92
C ILE A 140 -1.20 12.92 -8.88
N ASN A 141 -1.88 12.93 -10.03
CA ASN A 141 -3.33 12.82 -10.15
C ASN A 141 -3.70 11.48 -10.81
N ILE A 142 -3.91 10.44 -9.99
CA ILE A 142 -4.35 9.12 -10.47
C ILE A 142 -5.84 8.84 -10.20
N ILE A 143 -6.53 9.75 -9.49
CA ILE A 143 -8.01 9.80 -9.32
C ILE A 143 -8.55 11.01 -10.06
#